data_1e9821ecce101bf0977bd6f44b0caa55
#
_entry.id   1e9821ecce101bf0977bd6f44b0caa55
#
_cell.length_a   1.000
_cell.length_b   1.000
_cell.length_c   1.000
_cell.angle_alpha   90.00
_cell.angle_beta   90.00
_cell.angle_gamma   90.00
#
_symmetry.space_group_name_H-M   'P 1'
#
loop_
_entity.id
_entity.type
_entity.pdbx_description
1 polymer ?
#
loop_
_entity_poly.entity_id
_entity_poly.type
_entity_poly.pdbx_seq_one_letter_code
_entity_poly.pdbx_strand_id
1 'polypeptide(L)'
;MLHNGSVTTRPTDLSIDEYLRERLMPVEGAIPDIPGIEMYGNSVPVGRVGGDLFEYINFQQRYDVEARIRQALKLSKEFLDPLPPGAPPRNSVDDHVEWLRSRPDYRSGMEAEYRAARSSEQVRVAETLYELYSTAGVLLVDAQGHGLISAKIASTVHDTFHAFMLSELDHHGMTTPELFENINLRLAHSVTARNALGLSERENAREIATMLYGELHPYGYFRFVNFGHPPPLVFSAEYRKFVELDKDRMVQFLPLGLQIPADHPDRKRYFSMQFRSRPANSSDVAEITLMSPGDILFLYTDGVYDGSDAEERQHLEIVMQEHHSKSARDICTAVLEHATKEDDRLRQIGQEDQIDDKTVFIIKRE
;
A
#
# COMPACT_ATOMS: atom_id res chain seq x y z
N MET A 1 -8.71 -15.29 56.69
CA MET A 1 -7.88 -15.34 55.45
C MET A 1 -8.84 -15.54 54.31
N LEU A 2 -9.18 -14.46 53.63
CA LEU A 2 -10.08 -14.46 52.48
C LEU A 2 -9.22 -14.44 51.24
N HIS A 3 -9.31 -15.49 50.41
CA HIS A 3 -8.70 -15.57 49.09
C HIS A 3 -9.45 -14.65 48.14
N ASN A 4 -8.81 -13.58 47.72
CA ASN A 4 -9.23 -12.79 46.57
C ASN A 4 -8.90 -13.60 45.30
N GLY A 5 -9.89 -14.26 44.75
CA GLY A 5 -9.84 -14.80 43.40
C GLY A 5 -9.92 -13.66 42.42
N SER A 6 -8.82 -13.39 41.71
CA SER A 6 -8.83 -12.54 40.51
C SER A 6 -9.69 -13.20 39.45
N VAL A 7 -10.83 -12.61 39.18
CA VAL A 7 -11.65 -12.95 38.02
C VAL A 7 -10.87 -12.50 36.79
N THR A 8 -10.18 -13.43 36.15
CA THR A 8 -9.72 -13.25 34.76
C THR A 8 -10.95 -13.22 33.89
N THR A 9 -11.38 -12.03 33.50
CA THR A 9 -12.36 -11.86 32.43
C THR A 9 -11.83 -12.57 31.21
N ARG A 10 -12.50 -13.61 30.75
CA ARG A 10 -12.29 -14.19 29.41
C ARG A 10 -12.47 -13.09 28.40
N PRO A 11 -11.68 -13.05 27.28
CA PRO A 11 -11.97 -12.15 26.19
C PRO A 11 -13.45 -12.36 25.83
N THR A 12 -14.22 -11.29 25.86
CA THR A 12 -15.60 -11.25 25.39
C THR A 12 -15.62 -11.83 24.00
N ASP A 13 -16.59 -12.73 23.72
CA ASP A 13 -16.85 -13.25 22.38
C ASP A 13 -17.22 -12.04 21.48
N LEU A 14 -16.23 -11.48 20.78
CA LEU A 14 -16.43 -10.47 19.75
C LEU A 14 -17.32 -11.09 18.67
N SER A 15 -18.29 -10.35 18.20
CA SER A 15 -19.02 -10.77 17.00
C SER A 15 -18.03 -10.84 15.81
N ILE A 16 -18.34 -11.63 14.80
CA ILE A 16 -17.50 -11.74 13.59
C ILE A 16 -17.28 -10.34 12.97
N ASP A 17 -18.31 -9.51 12.99
CA ASP A 17 -18.25 -8.14 12.48
C ASP A 17 -17.25 -7.27 13.27
N GLU A 18 -17.29 -7.33 14.59
CA GLU A 18 -16.34 -6.61 15.46
C GLU A 18 -14.91 -7.10 15.25
N TYR A 19 -14.72 -8.41 15.18
CA TYR A 19 -13.40 -9.00 14.90
C TYR A 19 -12.82 -8.53 13.56
N LEU A 20 -13.63 -8.55 12.50
CA LEU A 20 -13.19 -8.09 11.18
C LEU A 20 -12.92 -6.59 11.17
N ARG A 21 -13.76 -5.80 11.81
CA ARG A 21 -13.57 -4.35 11.92
C ARG A 21 -12.26 -4.00 12.62
N GLU A 22 -11.99 -4.58 13.78
CA GLU A 22 -10.73 -4.35 14.51
C GLU A 22 -9.51 -4.78 13.70
N ARG A 23 -9.64 -5.79 12.85
CA ARG A 23 -8.55 -6.30 12.02
C ARG A 23 -8.31 -5.48 10.77
N LEU A 24 -9.36 -4.92 10.16
CA LEU A 24 -9.29 -4.20 8.88
C LEU A 24 -9.07 -2.69 9.05
N MET A 25 -9.35 -2.15 10.24
CA MET A 25 -9.12 -0.74 10.51
C MET A 25 -7.70 -0.51 11.05
N PRO A 26 -7.00 0.53 10.59
CA PRO A 26 -5.67 0.86 11.11
C PRO A 26 -5.73 1.14 12.61
N VAL A 27 -4.71 0.68 13.31
CA VAL A 27 -4.55 0.98 14.75
C VAL A 27 -4.28 2.48 14.91
N GLU A 28 -5.01 3.13 15.81
CA GLU A 28 -4.78 4.53 16.15
C GLU A 28 -3.31 4.73 16.60
N GLY A 29 -2.59 5.67 15.96
CA GLY A 29 -1.17 5.90 16.21
C GLY A 29 -0.20 5.09 15.34
N ALA A 30 -0.69 4.27 14.41
CA ALA A 30 0.15 3.53 13.47
C ALA A 30 0.65 4.37 12.29
N ILE A 31 0.35 5.68 12.26
CA ILE A 31 0.77 6.58 11.17
C ILE A 31 2.30 6.71 11.19
N PRO A 32 3.01 6.35 10.12
CA PRO A 32 4.45 6.53 10.03
C PRO A 32 4.83 8.01 10.09
N ASP A 33 5.87 8.34 10.85
CA ASP A 33 6.45 9.68 10.88
C ASP A 33 7.44 9.81 9.70
N ILE A 34 7.06 10.59 8.70
CA ILE A 34 7.91 10.91 7.55
C ILE A 34 8.17 12.42 7.54
N PRO A 35 9.43 12.86 7.66
CA PRO A 35 9.77 14.28 7.69
C PRO A 35 9.21 15.06 6.49
N GLY A 36 8.48 16.14 6.75
CA GLY A 36 7.90 17.00 5.71
C GLY A 36 6.67 16.42 5.01
N ILE A 37 6.05 15.38 5.60
CA ILE A 37 4.82 14.78 5.08
C ILE A 37 3.84 14.55 6.23
N GLU A 38 2.65 15.07 6.09
CA GLU A 38 1.51 14.75 6.93
C GLU A 38 0.59 13.76 6.20
N MET A 39 0.14 12.70 6.87
CA MET A 39 -0.79 11.74 6.27
C MET A 39 -1.92 11.36 7.23
N TYR A 40 -3.09 11.12 6.66
CA TYR A 40 -4.24 10.65 7.42
C TYR A 40 -5.23 9.95 6.50
N GLY A 41 -5.78 8.82 6.95
CA GLY A 41 -6.85 8.10 6.26
C GLY A 41 -7.97 7.75 7.21
N ASN A 42 -9.17 7.61 6.65
CA ASN A 42 -10.34 7.11 7.36
C ASN A 42 -11.29 6.42 6.39
N SER A 43 -12.10 5.50 6.91
CA SER A 43 -13.09 4.75 6.16
C SER A 43 -14.45 4.77 6.86
N VAL A 44 -15.52 4.89 6.07
CA VAL A 44 -16.92 4.86 6.51
C VAL A 44 -17.63 3.73 5.77
N PRO A 45 -17.84 2.58 6.41
CA PRO A 45 -18.56 1.48 5.78
C PRO A 45 -20.06 1.76 5.70
N VAL A 46 -20.73 1.21 4.67
CA VAL A 46 -22.20 1.26 4.53
C VAL A 46 -22.90 0.51 5.66
N GLY A 47 -22.30 -0.60 6.09
CA GLY A 47 -22.83 -1.46 7.14
C GLY A 47 -21.99 -1.41 8.42
N ARG A 48 -21.98 -2.52 9.15
CA ARG A 48 -21.12 -2.68 10.33
C ARG A 48 -19.67 -2.91 9.96
N VAL A 49 -19.44 -3.57 8.82
CA VAL A 49 -18.14 -3.83 8.18
C VAL A 49 -18.29 -3.59 6.69
N GLY A 50 -17.22 -3.13 6.06
CA GLY A 50 -17.15 -2.87 4.64
C GLY A 50 -16.14 -3.75 3.90
N GLY A 51 -16.14 -3.67 2.57
CA GLY A 51 -15.13 -4.25 1.70
C GLY A 51 -13.88 -3.39 1.58
N ASP A 52 -13.98 -2.14 2.00
CA ASP A 52 -12.87 -1.21 2.02
C ASP A 52 -11.88 -1.50 3.13
N LEU A 53 -10.61 -1.44 2.79
CA LEU A 53 -9.50 -1.50 3.74
C LEU A 53 -8.44 -0.49 3.32
N PHE A 54 -7.88 0.20 4.29
CA PHE A 54 -6.64 0.93 4.11
C PHE A 54 -5.66 0.64 5.25
N GLU A 55 -4.36 0.74 4.98
CA GLU A 55 -3.34 0.57 6.00
C GLU A 55 -2.16 1.52 5.76
N TYR A 56 -1.63 2.06 6.87
CA TYR A 56 -0.30 2.65 6.92
C TYR A 56 0.72 1.55 7.20
N ILE A 57 1.70 1.40 6.36
CA ILE A 57 2.75 0.40 6.58
C ILE A 57 4.01 1.13 7.07
N ASN A 58 4.20 1.09 8.38
CA ASN A 58 5.48 1.41 8.97
C ASN A 58 6.38 0.17 8.87
N PHE A 59 7.27 0.15 7.89
CA PHE A 59 8.12 -1.01 7.62
C PHE A 59 8.98 -1.41 8.81
N GLN A 60 9.45 -0.44 9.59
CA GLN A 60 10.23 -0.68 10.80
C GLN A 60 9.44 -1.47 11.84
N GLN A 61 8.25 -0.96 12.17
CA GLN A 61 7.41 -1.54 13.23
C GLN A 61 6.74 -2.83 12.77
N ARG A 62 6.30 -2.87 11.51
CA ARG A 62 5.53 -4.00 10.99
C ARG A 62 6.40 -5.20 10.65
N TYR A 63 7.61 -4.97 10.13
CA TYR A 63 8.45 -6.02 9.58
C TYR A 63 9.84 -6.10 10.20
N ASP A 64 10.14 -5.28 11.21
CA ASP A 64 11.46 -5.24 11.85
C ASP A 64 12.60 -5.20 10.82
N VAL A 65 12.57 -4.16 9.97
CA VAL A 65 13.52 -3.98 8.87
C VAL A 65 14.96 -4.00 9.39
N GLU A 66 15.21 -3.45 10.57
CA GLU A 66 16.54 -3.43 11.16
C GLU A 66 17.07 -4.84 11.45
N ALA A 67 16.24 -5.72 12.04
CA ALA A 67 16.63 -7.11 12.26
C ALA A 67 16.90 -7.85 10.95
N ARG A 68 16.13 -7.57 9.89
CA ARG A 68 16.31 -8.14 8.56
C ARG A 68 17.61 -7.69 7.91
N ILE A 69 17.95 -6.39 8.00
CA ILE A 69 19.24 -5.86 7.54
C ILE A 69 20.39 -6.57 8.26
N ARG A 70 20.32 -6.69 9.58
CA ARG A 70 21.32 -7.39 10.37
C ARG A 70 21.45 -8.85 9.94
N GLN A 71 20.35 -9.53 9.69
CA GLN A 71 20.32 -10.91 9.22
C GLN A 71 20.96 -11.04 7.83
N ALA A 72 20.61 -10.20 6.88
CA ALA A 72 21.19 -10.16 5.54
C ALA A 72 22.71 -9.91 5.60
N LEU A 73 23.16 -8.95 6.40
CA LEU A 73 24.60 -8.69 6.59
C LEU A 73 25.32 -9.85 7.31
N LYS A 74 24.65 -10.55 8.23
CA LYS A 74 25.20 -11.75 8.85
C LYS A 74 25.40 -12.87 7.84
N LEU A 75 24.41 -13.13 7.02
CA LEU A 75 24.48 -14.13 5.95
C LEU A 75 25.56 -13.76 4.94
N SER A 76 25.71 -12.49 4.60
CA SER A 76 26.75 -12.02 3.68
C SER A 76 28.18 -12.32 4.16
N LYS A 77 28.41 -12.44 5.49
CA LYS A 77 29.73 -12.83 6.02
C LYS A 77 30.15 -14.24 5.59
N GLU A 78 29.17 -15.11 5.40
CA GLU A 78 29.43 -16.49 4.99
C GLU A 78 29.83 -16.60 3.51
N PHE A 79 29.47 -15.57 2.71
CA PHE A 79 29.71 -15.52 1.26
C PHE A 79 30.83 -14.55 0.85
N LEU A 80 31.18 -13.59 1.70
CA LEU A 80 32.22 -12.58 1.42
C LEU A 80 33.37 -12.71 2.40
N ASP A 81 34.36 -13.46 2.02
CA ASP A 81 35.64 -13.54 2.72
C ASP A 81 36.77 -13.18 1.75
N PRO A 82 37.62 -12.19 2.06
CA PRO A 82 37.59 -11.17 3.11
C PRO A 82 36.79 -9.89 2.75
N LEU A 83 36.47 -9.09 3.79
CA LEU A 83 35.92 -7.76 3.57
C LEU A 83 36.92 -6.89 2.77
N PRO A 84 36.47 -6.04 1.85
CA PRO A 84 37.33 -5.08 1.19
C PRO A 84 38.09 -4.20 2.20
N PRO A 85 39.34 -3.81 1.90
CA PRO A 85 40.10 -2.95 2.80
C PRO A 85 39.34 -1.67 3.15
N GLY A 86 39.26 -1.36 4.44
CA GLY A 86 38.59 -0.16 4.94
C GLY A 86 37.08 -0.30 5.20
N ALA A 87 36.49 -1.47 4.94
CA ALA A 87 35.11 -1.73 5.31
C ALA A 87 34.95 -1.83 6.83
N PRO A 88 33.91 -1.19 7.41
CA PRO A 88 33.63 -1.31 8.83
C PRO A 88 33.23 -2.73 9.22
N PRO A 89 33.38 -3.11 10.50
CA PRO A 89 32.90 -4.39 10.99
C PRO A 89 31.40 -4.55 10.71
N ARG A 90 30.96 -5.71 10.21
CA ARG A 90 29.56 -5.99 9.85
C ARG A 90 28.60 -6.16 11.04
N ASN A 91 28.95 -5.64 12.17
CA ASN A 91 28.15 -5.63 13.40
C ASN A 91 27.38 -4.32 13.60
N SER A 92 27.66 -3.30 12.81
CA SER A 92 26.89 -2.04 12.74
C SER A 92 26.29 -1.91 11.36
N VAL A 93 24.96 -1.85 11.31
CA VAL A 93 24.20 -1.66 10.06
C VAL A 93 24.45 -0.26 9.52
N ASP A 94 24.37 0.75 10.39
CA ASP A 94 24.49 2.15 10.00
C ASP A 94 25.88 2.47 9.44
N ASP A 95 26.95 2.03 10.12
CA ASP A 95 28.31 2.20 9.65
C ASP A 95 28.55 1.52 8.30
N HIS A 96 27.96 0.33 8.09
CA HIS A 96 28.13 -0.39 6.85
C HIS A 96 27.40 0.27 5.68
N VAL A 97 26.19 0.76 5.93
CA VAL A 97 25.39 1.48 4.92
C VAL A 97 26.02 2.85 4.61
N GLU A 98 26.47 3.60 5.62
CA GLU A 98 27.17 4.86 5.41
C GLU A 98 28.46 4.65 4.60
N TRP A 99 29.22 3.61 4.90
CA TRP A 99 30.40 3.22 4.12
C TRP A 99 30.03 2.90 2.67
N LEU A 100 28.97 2.12 2.42
CA LEU A 100 28.50 1.82 1.08
C LEU A 100 28.11 3.10 0.31
N ARG A 101 27.42 4.03 0.96
CA ARG A 101 27.01 5.31 0.38
C ARG A 101 28.16 6.26 0.10
N SER A 102 29.22 6.22 0.90
CA SER A 102 30.38 7.09 0.75
C SER A 102 31.26 6.71 -0.46
N ARG A 103 31.05 5.55 -1.05
CA ARG A 103 31.86 5.08 -2.17
C ARG A 103 31.50 5.78 -3.48
N PRO A 104 32.50 6.25 -4.23
CA PRO A 104 32.27 6.99 -5.48
C PRO A 104 31.55 6.16 -6.56
N ASP A 105 31.73 4.86 -6.54
CA ASP A 105 31.20 3.90 -7.48
C ASP A 105 29.77 3.42 -7.16
N TYR A 106 29.24 3.82 -6.01
CA TYR A 106 27.87 3.47 -5.59
C TYR A 106 26.81 3.99 -6.57
N ARG A 107 27.05 5.14 -7.21
CA ARG A 107 26.10 5.82 -8.12
C ARG A 107 26.36 5.61 -9.60
N SER A 108 27.57 5.21 -10.00
CA SER A 108 28.01 5.27 -11.40
C SER A 108 28.21 3.94 -12.12
N GLY A 109 27.90 2.83 -11.48
CA GLY A 109 28.19 1.51 -12.07
C GLY A 109 29.63 1.09 -11.80
N MET A 110 29.77 0.06 -11.06
CA MET A 110 31.00 -0.40 -10.44
C MET A 110 31.92 -1.13 -11.39
N GLU A 111 33.21 -1.04 -11.13
CA GLU A 111 34.20 -1.93 -11.73
C GLU A 111 33.91 -3.42 -11.46
N ALA A 112 34.30 -4.27 -12.40
CA ALA A 112 33.91 -5.68 -12.39
C ALA A 112 34.32 -6.43 -11.11
N GLU A 113 35.48 -6.09 -10.54
CA GLU A 113 35.99 -6.71 -9.31
C GLU A 113 35.13 -6.34 -8.07
N TYR A 114 34.69 -5.09 -8.01
CA TYR A 114 33.81 -4.65 -6.94
C TYR A 114 32.38 -5.18 -7.11
N ARG A 115 31.91 -5.32 -8.36
CA ARG A 115 30.65 -6.02 -8.66
C ARG A 115 30.69 -7.46 -8.16
N ALA A 116 31.81 -8.15 -8.34
CA ALA A 116 31.99 -9.50 -7.84
C ALA A 116 31.98 -9.56 -6.29
N ALA A 117 32.64 -8.61 -5.62
CA ALA A 117 32.62 -8.51 -4.16
C ALA A 117 31.23 -8.16 -3.58
N ARG A 118 30.43 -7.35 -4.32
CA ARG A 118 29.05 -6.99 -3.98
C ARG A 118 28.00 -7.95 -4.57
N SER A 119 28.41 -8.91 -5.35
CA SER A 119 27.50 -9.89 -5.96
C SER A 119 26.84 -10.84 -4.95
N SER A 120 27.23 -10.76 -3.66
CA SER A 120 26.44 -11.36 -2.62
C SER A 120 25.04 -10.72 -2.65
N GLU A 121 24.07 -11.51 -3.03
CA GLU A 121 22.65 -11.14 -3.05
C GLU A 121 22.20 -10.55 -1.71
N GLN A 122 22.77 -11.04 -0.62
CA GLN A 122 22.47 -10.59 0.74
C GLN A 122 22.91 -9.14 1.04
N VAL A 123 24.00 -8.67 0.44
CA VAL A 123 24.40 -7.26 0.57
C VAL A 123 23.40 -6.37 -0.16
N ARG A 124 22.94 -6.78 -1.35
CA ARG A 124 21.90 -6.07 -2.08
C ARG A 124 20.58 -6.02 -1.32
N VAL A 125 20.19 -7.14 -0.72
CA VAL A 125 19.00 -7.21 0.16
C VAL A 125 19.13 -6.20 1.30
N ALA A 126 20.27 -6.14 1.99
CA ALA A 126 20.50 -5.18 3.07
C ALA A 126 20.43 -3.72 2.58
N GLU A 127 21.03 -3.40 1.43
CA GLU A 127 20.98 -2.07 0.83
C GLU A 127 19.55 -1.64 0.49
N THR A 128 18.77 -2.55 -0.08
CA THR A 128 17.39 -2.28 -0.46
C THR A 128 16.48 -2.13 0.76
N LEU A 129 16.66 -2.99 1.77
CA LEU A 129 15.97 -2.86 3.06
C LEU A 129 16.25 -1.53 3.74
N TYR A 130 17.47 -1.01 3.61
CA TYR A 130 17.80 0.28 4.20
C TYR A 130 17.03 1.45 3.56
N GLU A 131 16.73 1.38 2.28
CA GLU A 131 15.87 2.40 1.65
C GLU A 131 14.44 2.37 2.22
N LEU A 132 13.94 1.18 2.61
CA LEU A 132 12.65 1.04 3.29
C LEU A 132 12.62 1.66 4.68
N TYR A 133 13.79 1.84 5.30
CA TYR A 133 13.89 2.38 6.65
C TYR A 133 13.24 3.76 6.81
N SER A 134 13.30 4.58 5.78
CA SER A 134 12.73 5.93 5.75
C SER A 134 11.47 6.05 4.87
N THR A 135 10.92 4.94 4.44
CA THR A 135 9.77 4.87 3.52
C THR A 135 8.53 4.42 4.29
N ALA A 136 7.38 4.98 3.99
CA ALA A 136 6.09 4.45 4.43
C ALA A 136 5.39 3.74 3.29
N GLY A 137 4.77 2.60 3.57
CA GLY A 137 3.85 1.97 2.65
C GLY A 137 2.41 2.45 2.87
N VAL A 138 1.64 2.44 1.81
CA VAL A 138 0.20 2.70 1.82
C VAL A 138 -0.47 1.57 1.05
N LEU A 139 -1.45 0.95 1.66
CA LEU A 139 -2.27 -0.09 1.04
C LEU A 139 -3.73 0.35 1.09
N LEU A 140 -4.39 0.38 -0.07
CA LEU A 140 -5.84 0.51 -0.20
C LEU A 140 -6.36 -0.72 -0.93
N VAL A 141 -7.46 -1.27 -0.43
CA VAL A 141 -8.17 -2.40 -1.03
C VAL A 141 -9.66 -2.07 -1.00
N ASP A 142 -10.33 -2.36 -2.09
CA ASP A 142 -11.78 -2.30 -2.17
C ASP A 142 -12.26 -3.61 -2.79
N ALA A 143 -13.00 -4.37 -2.01
CA ALA A 143 -13.50 -5.69 -2.38
C ALA A 143 -14.92 -5.59 -2.90
N GLN A 144 -15.17 -6.17 -4.06
CA GLN A 144 -16.48 -6.13 -4.76
C GLN A 144 -17.66 -6.39 -3.84
N GLY A 145 -18.60 -5.43 -3.80
CA GLY A 145 -19.81 -5.45 -2.97
C GLY A 145 -19.54 -4.92 -1.56
N HIS A 146 -20.51 -5.08 -0.67
CA HIS A 146 -20.46 -4.54 0.69
C HIS A 146 -20.77 -5.62 1.74
N GLY A 147 -20.42 -5.35 2.99
CA GLY A 147 -20.73 -6.17 4.14
C GLY A 147 -19.76 -7.33 4.36
N LEU A 148 -20.23 -8.41 4.99
CA LEU A 148 -19.37 -9.47 5.54
C LEU A 148 -18.56 -10.24 4.47
N ILE A 149 -19.11 -10.41 3.28
CA ILE A 149 -18.43 -11.18 2.21
C ILE A 149 -17.27 -10.36 1.65
N SER A 150 -17.50 -9.07 1.36
CA SER A 150 -16.45 -8.17 0.88
C SER A 150 -15.37 -7.93 1.96
N ALA A 151 -15.77 -7.75 3.21
CA ALA A 151 -14.83 -7.67 4.34
C ALA A 151 -13.92 -8.91 4.44
N LYS A 152 -14.47 -10.12 4.19
CA LYS A 152 -13.67 -11.34 4.14
C LYS A 152 -12.68 -11.34 2.97
N ILE A 153 -13.08 -10.86 1.80
CA ILE A 153 -12.18 -10.74 0.64
C ILE A 153 -11.06 -9.75 0.96
N ALA A 154 -11.39 -8.57 1.46
CA ALA A 154 -10.41 -7.57 1.89
C ALA A 154 -9.42 -8.12 2.92
N SER A 155 -9.93 -8.85 3.95
CA SER A 155 -9.08 -9.54 4.93
C SER A 155 -8.17 -10.60 4.29
N THR A 156 -8.65 -11.32 3.29
CA THR A 156 -7.83 -12.32 2.57
C THR A 156 -6.71 -11.65 1.80
N VAL A 157 -6.98 -10.53 1.12
CA VAL A 157 -5.97 -9.72 0.44
C VAL A 157 -4.92 -9.21 1.44
N HIS A 158 -5.37 -8.61 2.54
CA HIS A 158 -4.51 -8.07 3.58
C HIS A 158 -3.57 -9.13 4.18
N ASP A 159 -4.12 -10.26 4.62
CA ASP A 159 -3.33 -11.34 5.22
C ASP A 159 -2.32 -11.93 4.24
N THR A 160 -2.74 -12.11 2.99
CA THR A 160 -1.88 -12.64 1.94
C THR A 160 -0.77 -11.65 1.60
N PHE A 161 -1.10 -10.35 1.49
CA PHE A 161 -0.14 -9.28 1.28
C PHE A 161 0.97 -9.32 2.33
N HIS A 162 0.62 -9.31 3.62
CA HIS A 162 1.61 -9.31 4.69
C HIS A 162 2.43 -10.60 4.78
N ALA A 163 1.80 -11.75 4.54
CA ALA A 163 2.50 -13.02 4.54
C ALA A 163 3.57 -13.10 3.44
N PHE A 164 3.24 -12.65 2.23
CA PHE A 164 4.20 -12.64 1.13
C PHE A 164 5.21 -11.49 1.25
N MET A 165 4.81 -10.33 1.77
CA MET A 165 5.74 -9.22 2.03
C MET A 165 6.90 -9.65 2.93
N LEU A 166 6.64 -10.46 3.96
CA LEU A 166 7.71 -11.01 4.80
C LEU A 166 8.74 -11.80 3.96
N SER A 167 8.26 -12.65 3.05
CA SER A 167 9.13 -13.42 2.16
C SER A 167 9.91 -12.52 1.19
N GLU A 168 9.24 -11.53 0.60
CA GLU A 168 9.86 -10.59 -0.33
C GLU A 168 10.99 -9.80 0.33
N LEU A 169 10.75 -9.32 1.55
CA LEU A 169 11.76 -8.57 2.30
C LEU A 169 12.96 -9.44 2.68
N ASP A 170 12.76 -10.71 3.02
CA ASP A 170 13.84 -11.62 3.35
C ASP A 170 14.70 -12.02 2.13
N HIS A 171 14.08 -12.17 0.96
CA HIS A 171 14.77 -12.64 -0.24
C HIS A 171 15.26 -11.53 -1.15
N HIS A 172 14.49 -10.44 -1.25
CA HIS A 172 14.74 -9.37 -2.22
C HIS A 172 14.98 -8.00 -1.57
N GLY A 173 14.59 -7.84 -0.29
CA GLY A 173 14.66 -6.56 0.42
C GLY A 173 13.65 -5.52 -0.08
N MET A 174 12.74 -5.90 -0.97
CA MET A 174 11.76 -5.01 -1.61
C MET A 174 10.53 -5.77 -2.07
N THR A 175 9.48 -5.04 -2.38
CA THR A 175 8.28 -5.56 -3.04
C THR A 175 8.59 -5.96 -4.49
N THR A 176 8.17 -7.15 -4.89
CA THR A 176 8.30 -7.66 -6.26
C THR A 176 6.94 -8.00 -6.87
N PRO A 177 6.85 -8.22 -8.19
CA PRO A 177 5.61 -8.65 -8.85
C PRO A 177 5.04 -9.95 -8.29
N GLU A 178 5.89 -10.85 -7.79
CA GLU A 178 5.50 -12.13 -7.25
C GLU A 178 4.56 -12.01 -6.05
N LEU A 179 4.70 -10.96 -5.24
CA LEU A 179 3.76 -10.66 -4.15
C LEU A 179 2.34 -10.53 -4.67
N PHE A 180 2.14 -9.72 -5.68
CA PHE A 180 0.80 -9.44 -6.25
C PHE A 180 0.23 -10.64 -7.00
N GLU A 181 1.10 -11.40 -7.71
CA GLU A 181 0.68 -12.63 -8.35
C GLU A 181 0.19 -13.67 -7.33
N ASN A 182 0.86 -13.79 -6.19
CA ASN A 182 0.43 -14.69 -5.13
C ASN A 182 -0.92 -14.27 -4.52
N ILE A 183 -1.19 -12.97 -4.36
CA ILE A 183 -2.50 -12.48 -3.94
C ILE A 183 -3.55 -12.85 -4.99
N ASN A 184 -3.27 -12.58 -6.26
CA ASN A 184 -4.17 -12.86 -7.37
C ASN A 184 -4.50 -14.35 -7.47
N LEU A 185 -3.50 -15.23 -7.39
CA LEU A 185 -3.68 -16.68 -7.36
C LEU A 185 -4.49 -17.13 -6.15
N ARG A 186 -4.27 -16.55 -4.98
CA ARG A 186 -5.02 -16.87 -3.76
C ARG A 186 -6.50 -16.62 -3.93
N LEU A 187 -6.88 -15.46 -4.48
CA LEU A 187 -8.28 -15.12 -4.76
C LEU A 187 -8.88 -16.04 -5.83
N ALA A 188 -8.18 -16.22 -6.95
CA ALA A 188 -8.64 -17.07 -8.04
C ALA A 188 -8.84 -18.53 -7.61
N HIS A 189 -7.92 -19.09 -6.81
CA HIS A 189 -8.00 -20.47 -6.34
C HIS A 189 -9.07 -20.68 -5.27
N SER A 190 -9.38 -19.66 -4.46
CA SER A 190 -10.46 -19.72 -3.47
C SER A 190 -11.80 -20.08 -4.14
N VAL A 191 -12.10 -19.44 -5.26
CA VAL A 191 -13.31 -19.71 -6.05
C VAL A 191 -13.29 -21.10 -6.68
N THR A 192 -12.17 -21.47 -7.32
CA THR A 192 -12.01 -22.76 -7.98
C THR A 192 -12.19 -23.92 -7.01
N ALA A 193 -11.61 -23.83 -5.81
CA ALA A 193 -11.73 -24.87 -4.79
C ALA A 193 -13.18 -25.02 -4.29
N ARG A 194 -13.90 -23.91 -4.10
CA ARG A 194 -15.33 -23.95 -3.71
C ARG A 194 -16.20 -24.56 -4.78
N ASN A 195 -15.98 -24.22 -6.04
CA ASN A 195 -16.72 -24.78 -7.17
C ASN A 195 -16.47 -26.29 -7.29
N ALA A 196 -15.22 -26.75 -7.17
CA ALA A 196 -14.85 -28.16 -7.21
C ALA A 196 -15.47 -28.98 -6.07
N LEU A 197 -15.74 -28.36 -4.92
CA LEU A 197 -16.40 -29.01 -3.77
C LEU A 197 -17.94 -28.92 -3.79
N GLY A 198 -18.52 -28.32 -4.83
CA GLY A 198 -19.98 -28.13 -4.92
C GLY A 198 -20.55 -27.18 -3.86
N LEU A 199 -19.71 -26.36 -3.25
CA LEU A 199 -20.07 -25.41 -2.16
C LEU A 199 -20.58 -24.07 -2.68
N SER A 200 -20.59 -23.87 -3.99
CA SER A 200 -21.06 -22.64 -4.62
C SER A 200 -22.45 -22.83 -5.17
N GLU A 201 -23.44 -22.31 -4.47
CA GLU A 201 -24.83 -22.22 -4.98
C GLU A 201 -25.01 -21.06 -5.99
N ARG A 202 -24.01 -20.17 -6.13
CA ARG A 202 -24.02 -19.07 -7.07
C ARG A 202 -22.90 -19.26 -8.08
N GLU A 203 -23.28 -19.64 -9.27
CA GLU A 203 -22.40 -20.08 -10.38
C GLU A 203 -21.35 -19.07 -10.85
N ASN A 204 -21.22 -17.86 -10.29
CA ASN A 204 -20.28 -16.84 -10.78
C ASN A 204 -19.75 -15.86 -9.71
N ALA A 205 -19.80 -16.17 -8.44
CA ALA A 205 -19.23 -15.27 -7.43
C ALA A 205 -17.70 -15.31 -7.47
N ARG A 206 -17.09 -14.48 -8.31
CA ARG A 206 -15.65 -14.24 -8.31
C ARG A 206 -15.30 -13.40 -7.10
N GLU A 207 -14.24 -13.76 -6.39
CA GLU A 207 -13.65 -12.90 -5.37
C GLU A 207 -12.74 -11.90 -6.09
N ILE A 208 -13.25 -10.69 -6.29
CA ILE A 208 -12.57 -9.62 -6.99
C ILE A 208 -12.33 -8.48 -6.00
N ALA A 209 -11.15 -7.90 -6.06
CA ALA A 209 -10.83 -6.70 -5.31
C ALA A 209 -10.00 -5.76 -6.18
N THR A 210 -10.25 -4.46 -6.05
CA THR A 210 -9.31 -3.45 -6.51
C THR A 210 -8.24 -3.23 -5.45
N MET A 211 -7.04 -2.85 -5.84
CA MET A 211 -5.96 -2.58 -4.90
C MET A 211 -5.02 -1.50 -5.42
N LEU A 212 -4.62 -0.60 -4.53
CA LEU A 212 -3.51 0.30 -4.74
C LEU A 212 -2.50 0.07 -3.62
N TYR A 213 -1.28 -0.26 -3.99
CA TYR A 213 -0.14 -0.30 -3.08
C TYR A 213 0.91 0.71 -3.52
N GLY A 214 1.39 1.51 -2.57
CA GLY A 214 2.42 2.49 -2.85
C GLY A 214 3.42 2.68 -1.73
N GLU A 215 4.57 3.22 -2.09
CA GLU A 215 5.67 3.53 -1.20
C GLU A 215 5.96 5.03 -1.28
N LEU A 216 5.85 5.69 -0.14
CA LEU A 216 6.05 7.12 0.03
C LEU A 216 7.42 7.40 0.61
N HIS A 217 8.19 8.18 -0.10
CA HIS A 217 9.54 8.58 0.26
C HIS A 217 9.57 9.96 0.96
N PRO A 218 10.53 10.22 1.87
CA PRO A 218 10.68 11.53 2.55
C PRO A 218 10.84 12.73 1.60
N TYR A 219 11.31 12.46 0.38
CA TYR A 219 11.46 13.51 -0.65
C TYR A 219 10.16 13.87 -1.37
N GLY A 220 9.01 13.31 -0.94
CA GLY A 220 7.69 13.63 -1.48
C GLY A 220 7.34 12.90 -2.77
N TYR A 221 8.04 11.84 -3.16
CA TYR A 221 7.60 11.01 -4.26
C TYR A 221 6.92 9.73 -3.75
N PHE A 222 5.84 9.41 -4.42
CA PHE A 222 5.00 8.25 -4.19
C PHE A 222 5.07 7.33 -5.39
N ARG A 223 5.60 6.13 -5.20
CA ARG A 223 5.64 5.07 -6.21
C ARG A 223 4.57 4.06 -5.89
N PHE A 224 3.79 3.68 -6.89
CA PHE A 224 2.65 2.80 -6.65
C PHE A 224 2.34 1.89 -7.82
N VAL A 225 1.64 0.81 -7.51
CA VAL A 225 0.96 -0.07 -8.46
C VAL A 225 -0.53 0.00 -8.22
N ASN A 226 -1.30 -0.10 -9.29
CA ASN A 226 -2.75 0.01 -9.27
C ASN A 226 -3.38 -1.19 -9.97
N PHE A 227 -4.20 -1.93 -9.25
CA PHE A 227 -4.96 -3.08 -9.71
C PHE A 227 -6.45 -2.73 -9.80
N GLY A 228 -6.83 -2.00 -10.85
CA GLY A 228 -8.21 -1.60 -11.10
C GLY A 228 -8.81 -0.61 -10.09
N HIS A 229 -8.00 -0.07 -9.18
CA HIS A 229 -8.44 0.90 -8.19
C HIS A 229 -8.58 2.30 -8.81
N PRO A 230 -9.43 3.20 -8.28
CA PRO A 230 -9.49 4.57 -8.75
C PRO A 230 -8.09 5.22 -8.76
N PRO A 231 -7.75 5.97 -9.83
CA PRO A 231 -6.43 6.59 -9.92
C PRO A 231 -6.28 7.71 -8.88
N PRO A 232 -5.08 7.87 -8.29
CA PRO A 232 -4.80 8.98 -7.39
C PRO A 232 -5.10 10.34 -8.03
N LEU A 233 -5.56 11.31 -7.22
CA LEU A 233 -5.66 12.70 -7.63
C LEU A 233 -4.58 13.52 -6.90
N VAL A 234 -4.06 14.53 -7.57
CA VAL A 234 -3.11 15.49 -6.97
C VAL A 234 -3.75 16.87 -6.95
N PHE A 235 -3.91 17.43 -5.76
CA PHE A 235 -4.33 18.81 -5.59
C PHE A 235 -3.10 19.70 -5.41
N SER A 236 -2.92 20.64 -6.30
CA SER A 236 -1.83 21.62 -6.19
C SER A 236 -2.25 22.79 -5.29
N ALA A 237 -1.45 23.04 -4.26
CA ALA A 237 -1.66 24.18 -3.38
C ALA A 237 -1.47 25.52 -4.12
N GLU A 238 -0.53 25.58 -5.07
CA GLU A 238 -0.25 26.77 -5.87
C GLU A 238 -1.40 27.13 -6.79
N TYR A 239 -1.91 26.13 -7.55
CA TYR A 239 -2.99 26.37 -8.52
C TYR A 239 -4.39 26.22 -7.92
N ARG A 240 -4.49 25.71 -6.69
CA ARG A 240 -5.75 25.45 -5.95
C ARG A 240 -6.75 24.63 -6.75
N LYS A 241 -6.27 23.59 -7.44
CA LYS A 241 -7.07 22.68 -8.25
C LYS A 241 -6.41 21.32 -8.39
N PHE A 242 -7.20 20.33 -8.80
CA PHE A 242 -6.63 19.05 -9.21
C PHE A 242 -5.79 19.20 -10.48
N VAL A 243 -4.60 18.63 -10.45
CA VAL A 243 -3.68 18.57 -11.58
C VAL A 243 -4.05 17.39 -12.47
N GLU A 244 -4.03 17.60 -13.77
CA GLU A 244 -4.17 16.50 -14.72
C GLU A 244 -2.88 15.65 -14.72
N LEU A 245 -3.03 14.38 -14.37
CA LEU A 245 -1.94 13.42 -14.40
C LEU A 245 -1.88 12.79 -15.79
N ASP A 246 -0.67 12.59 -16.28
CA ASP A 246 -0.42 11.92 -17.55
C ASP A 246 -0.86 10.45 -17.46
N LYS A 247 -1.93 10.11 -18.18
CA LYS A 247 -2.51 8.75 -18.16
C LYS A 247 -1.53 7.69 -18.66
N ASP A 248 -0.60 8.04 -19.53
CA ASP A 248 0.40 7.10 -20.05
C ASP A 248 1.46 6.73 -18.98
N ARG A 249 1.57 7.54 -17.92
CA ARG A 249 2.41 7.27 -16.76
C ARG A 249 1.68 6.58 -15.61
N MET A 250 0.36 6.51 -15.68
CA MET A 250 -0.49 5.85 -14.69
C MET A 250 -0.69 4.39 -15.08
N VAL A 251 0.25 3.55 -14.62
CA VAL A 251 0.17 2.10 -14.89
C VAL A 251 -0.97 1.49 -14.09
N GLN A 252 -1.98 0.98 -14.80
CA GLN A 252 -3.10 0.29 -14.19
C GLN A 252 -3.18 -1.13 -14.72
N PHE A 253 -3.33 -2.09 -13.81
CA PHE A 253 -3.53 -3.51 -14.10
C PHE A 253 -4.99 -3.90 -13.88
N LEU A 254 -5.36 -5.10 -14.31
CA LEU A 254 -6.68 -5.67 -14.00
C LEU A 254 -6.85 -5.85 -12.48
N PRO A 255 -8.09 -5.73 -11.98
CA PRO A 255 -8.41 -6.06 -10.58
C PRO A 255 -7.92 -7.45 -10.17
N LEU A 256 -7.56 -7.60 -8.90
CA LEU A 256 -7.16 -8.88 -8.31
C LEU A 256 -8.31 -9.88 -8.34
N GLY A 257 -7.99 -11.16 -8.48
CA GLY A 257 -8.97 -12.24 -8.68
C GLY A 257 -9.28 -12.50 -10.15
N LEU A 258 -8.85 -11.63 -11.07
CA LEU A 258 -8.93 -11.85 -12.51
C LEU A 258 -7.59 -12.39 -13.03
N GLN A 259 -7.67 -13.53 -13.73
CA GLN A 259 -6.46 -14.09 -14.37
C GLN A 259 -6.11 -13.30 -15.63
N ILE A 260 -4.88 -12.82 -15.68
CA ILE A 260 -4.34 -12.20 -16.90
C ILE A 260 -3.99 -13.30 -17.91
N PRO A 261 -4.61 -13.37 -19.08
CA PRO A 261 -4.27 -14.35 -20.12
C PRO A 261 -2.77 -14.31 -20.46
N ALA A 262 -2.21 -15.47 -20.82
CA ALA A 262 -0.77 -15.61 -21.09
C ALA A 262 -0.27 -14.72 -22.25
N ASP A 263 -1.15 -14.39 -23.17
CA ASP A 263 -0.92 -13.55 -24.35
C ASP A 263 -1.30 -12.07 -24.15
N HIS A 264 -1.83 -11.71 -22.98
CA HIS A 264 -2.23 -10.32 -22.69
C HIS A 264 -0.99 -9.40 -22.65
N PRO A 265 -1.05 -8.22 -23.31
CA PRO A 265 0.10 -7.30 -23.37
C PRO A 265 0.60 -6.86 -21.99
N ASP A 266 -0.30 -6.70 -21.02
CA ASP A 266 0.05 -6.26 -19.66
C ASP A 266 0.82 -7.33 -18.86
N ARG A 267 0.82 -8.60 -19.30
CA ARG A 267 1.54 -9.65 -18.58
C ARG A 267 3.04 -9.40 -18.52
N LYS A 268 3.66 -8.95 -19.63
CA LYS A 268 5.09 -8.59 -19.64
C LYS A 268 5.37 -7.38 -18.77
N ARG A 269 4.50 -6.36 -18.85
CA ARG A 269 4.58 -5.14 -18.06
C ARG A 269 4.47 -5.45 -16.57
N TYR A 270 3.55 -6.32 -16.19
CA TYR A 270 3.35 -6.77 -14.82
C TYR A 270 4.61 -7.42 -14.24
N PHE A 271 5.24 -8.37 -14.93
CA PHE A 271 6.44 -9.05 -14.47
C PHE A 271 7.73 -8.22 -14.57
N SER A 272 7.69 -7.07 -15.23
CA SER A 272 8.83 -6.13 -15.31
C SER A 272 8.80 -5.04 -14.24
N MET A 273 7.78 -4.99 -13.37
CA MET A 273 7.68 -4.00 -12.31
C MET A 273 8.87 -4.02 -11.37
N GLN A 274 9.42 -2.84 -11.09
CA GLN A 274 10.52 -2.67 -10.14
C GLN A 274 10.30 -1.43 -9.29
N PHE A 275 10.07 -1.61 -8.00
CA PHE A 275 9.86 -0.49 -7.07
C PHE A 275 11.13 0.33 -6.82
N ARG A 276 12.32 -0.27 -6.91
CA ARG A 276 13.54 0.35 -6.40
C ARG A 276 14.72 0.46 -7.35
N SER A 277 14.99 -0.48 -8.20
CA SER A 277 16.07 -0.32 -9.16
C SER A 277 15.60 0.39 -10.40
N ARG A 278 16.10 1.61 -10.64
CA ARG A 278 15.95 2.29 -11.93
C ARG A 278 17.15 1.98 -12.85
N PRO A 279 17.01 1.14 -13.84
CA PRO A 279 17.63 1.43 -15.10
C PRO A 279 16.91 2.68 -15.66
N ALA A 280 17.65 3.60 -16.25
CA ALA A 280 17.18 4.92 -16.70
C ALA A 280 15.94 4.93 -17.66
N ASN A 281 15.38 3.78 -17.97
CA ASN A 281 14.31 3.57 -18.95
C ASN A 281 13.19 2.62 -18.46
N SER A 282 13.10 2.23 -17.19
CA SER A 282 12.00 1.38 -16.73
C SER A 282 10.86 2.23 -16.17
N SER A 283 9.73 2.25 -16.86
CA SER A 283 8.52 3.00 -16.53
C SER A 283 7.41 2.12 -15.93
N ASP A 284 7.77 1.01 -15.31
CA ASP A 284 6.80 -0.05 -14.98
C ASP A 284 6.04 0.16 -13.67
N VAL A 285 6.42 1.17 -12.89
CA VAL A 285 5.72 1.62 -11.67
C VAL A 285 5.34 3.08 -11.84
N ALA A 286 4.11 3.43 -11.53
CA ALA A 286 3.67 4.82 -11.55
C ALA A 286 4.36 5.61 -10.43
N GLU A 287 4.75 6.84 -10.72
CA GLU A 287 5.38 7.74 -9.74
C GLU A 287 4.75 9.12 -9.80
N ILE A 288 4.33 9.61 -8.65
CA ILE A 288 3.84 10.96 -8.43
C ILE A 288 4.83 11.68 -7.52
N THR A 289 5.19 12.91 -7.88
CA THR A 289 6.04 13.76 -7.06
C THR A 289 5.23 14.97 -6.60
N LEU A 290 5.11 15.13 -5.28
CA LEU A 290 4.55 16.33 -4.65
C LEU A 290 5.65 17.40 -4.63
N MET A 291 5.48 18.46 -5.43
CA MET A 291 6.54 19.43 -5.71
C MET A 291 6.61 20.55 -4.69
N SER A 292 5.47 21.02 -4.18
CA SER A 292 5.37 22.21 -3.36
C SER A 292 4.82 21.92 -1.97
N PRO A 293 5.21 22.66 -0.94
CA PRO A 293 4.54 22.63 0.35
C PRO A 293 3.04 22.90 0.17
N GLY A 294 2.22 22.08 0.82
CA GLY A 294 0.77 22.14 0.70
C GLY A 294 0.18 21.31 -0.44
N ASP A 295 0.97 20.76 -1.36
CA ASP A 295 0.47 19.82 -2.35
C ASP A 295 -0.07 18.56 -1.67
N ILE A 296 -1.19 18.05 -2.18
CA ILE A 296 -1.93 16.94 -1.57
C ILE A 296 -2.09 15.82 -2.59
N LEU A 297 -1.64 14.62 -2.23
CA LEU A 297 -2.02 13.39 -2.91
C LEU A 297 -3.27 12.84 -2.21
N PHE A 298 -4.31 12.65 -3.01
CA PHE A 298 -5.61 12.18 -2.59
C PHE A 298 -5.84 10.77 -3.16
N LEU A 299 -5.95 9.79 -2.26
CA LEU A 299 -6.28 8.41 -2.57
C LEU A 299 -7.67 8.11 -2.01
N TYR A 300 -8.47 7.31 -2.71
CA TYR A 300 -9.88 7.12 -2.38
C TYR A 300 -10.44 5.86 -3.03
N THR A 301 -11.54 5.35 -2.49
CA THR A 301 -12.35 4.28 -3.10
C THR A 301 -13.51 4.85 -3.91
N ASP A 302 -14.09 4.06 -4.78
CA ASP A 302 -15.11 4.50 -5.73
C ASP A 302 -16.42 4.98 -5.06
N GLY A 303 -16.70 4.54 -3.81
CA GLY A 303 -17.79 5.11 -3.01
C GLY A 303 -17.61 6.59 -2.64
N VAL A 304 -16.40 7.16 -2.82
CA VAL A 304 -16.15 8.61 -2.66
C VAL A 304 -16.28 9.35 -3.99
N TYR A 305 -15.74 8.75 -5.06
CA TYR A 305 -15.77 9.28 -6.41
C TYR A 305 -15.46 8.15 -7.40
N ASP A 306 -16.35 7.90 -8.35
CA ASP A 306 -16.18 6.79 -9.31
C ASP A 306 -15.26 7.12 -10.50
N GLY A 307 -14.87 8.38 -10.63
CA GLY A 307 -13.99 8.85 -11.71
C GLY A 307 -14.70 9.20 -13.01
N SER A 308 -16.02 9.01 -13.10
CA SER A 308 -16.80 9.19 -14.33
C SER A 308 -17.53 10.54 -14.40
N ASP A 309 -17.92 11.11 -13.26
CA ASP A 309 -18.74 12.33 -13.18
C ASP A 309 -17.87 13.59 -12.99
N ALA A 310 -17.94 14.48 -13.98
CA ALA A 310 -17.21 15.75 -13.95
C ALA A 310 -17.79 16.74 -12.91
N GLU A 311 -19.09 16.67 -12.61
CA GLU A 311 -19.75 17.52 -11.62
C GLU A 311 -19.32 17.10 -10.21
N GLU A 312 -19.28 15.81 -9.95
CA GLU A 312 -18.80 15.23 -8.70
C GLU A 312 -17.32 15.59 -8.44
N ARG A 313 -16.48 15.49 -9.47
CA ARG A 313 -15.07 15.93 -9.40
C ARG A 313 -14.97 17.42 -9.06
N GLN A 314 -15.83 18.26 -9.64
CA GLN A 314 -15.85 19.69 -9.35
C GLN A 314 -16.26 19.96 -7.89
N HIS A 315 -17.25 19.25 -7.37
CA HIS A 315 -17.65 19.37 -5.97
C HIS A 315 -16.52 18.97 -5.02
N LEU A 316 -15.84 17.87 -5.32
CA LEU A 316 -14.66 17.42 -4.57
C LEU A 316 -13.54 18.48 -4.60
N GLU A 317 -13.30 19.10 -5.77
CA GLU A 317 -12.32 20.18 -5.89
C GLU A 317 -12.68 21.40 -5.04
N ILE A 318 -13.96 21.76 -4.93
CA ILE A 318 -14.42 22.83 -4.05
C ILE A 318 -14.12 22.50 -2.58
N VAL A 319 -14.43 21.29 -2.13
CA VAL A 319 -14.10 20.84 -0.76
C VAL A 319 -12.59 20.93 -0.50
N MET A 320 -11.78 20.52 -1.46
CA MET A 320 -10.33 20.62 -1.35
C MET A 320 -9.85 22.08 -1.30
N GLN A 321 -10.42 22.96 -2.11
CA GLN A 321 -10.10 24.41 -2.10
C GLN A 321 -10.40 25.08 -0.75
N GLU A 322 -11.46 24.66 -0.08
CA GLU A 322 -11.86 25.20 1.22
C GLU A 322 -10.98 24.67 2.38
N HIS A 323 -10.44 23.46 2.22
CA HIS A 323 -9.78 22.75 3.33
C HIS A 323 -8.28 22.51 3.14
N HIS A 324 -7.69 22.75 1.95
CA HIS A 324 -6.29 22.40 1.63
C HIS A 324 -5.24 22.94 2.61
N SER A 325 -5.53 24.06 3.29
CA SER A 325 -4.61 24.65 4.28
C SER A 325 -4.72 24.01 5.67
N LYS A 326 -5.70 23.13 5.90
CA LYS A 326 -5.91 22.44 7.17
C LYS A 326 -5.02 21.18 7.27
N SER A 327 -5.11 20.48 8.40
CA SER A 327 -4.44 19.19 8.61
C SER A 327 -4.96 18.12 7.65
N ALA A 328 -4.15 17.11 7.37
CA ALA A 328 -4.58 15.96 6.57
C ALA A 328 -5.83 15.29 7.16
N ARG A 329 -5.93 15.25 8.50
CA ARG A 329 -7.12 14.76 9.22
C ARG A 329 -8.36 15.57 8.91
N ASP A 330 -8.28 16.90 8.99
CA ASP A 330 -9.43 17.77 8.76
C ASP A 330 -9.89 17.72 7.30
N ILE A 331 -8.95 17.61 6.36
CA ILE A 331 -9.24 17.43 4.93
C ILE A 331 -9.97 16.12 4.71
N CYS A 332 -9.44 15.01 5.23
CA CYS A 332 -10.06 13.69 5.13
C CYS A 332 -11.48 13.69 5.70
N THR A 333 -11.67 14.28 6.87
CA THR A 333 -12.98 14.39 7.52
C THR A 333 -13.96 15.18 6.65
N ALA A 334 -13.55 16.33 6.11
CA ALA A 334 -14.41 17.16 5.27
C ALA A 334 -14.86 16.45 4.00
N VAL A 335 -13.97 15.69 3.36
CA VAL A 335 -14.29 14.90 2.17
C VAL A 335 -15.29 13.78 2.50
N LEU A 336 -15.07 13.03 3.58
CA LEU A 336 -15.99 11.97 4.01
C LEU A 336 -17.36 12.51 4.42
N GLU A 337 -17.40 13.65 5.10
CA GLU A 337 -18.67 14.32 5.41
C GLU A 337 -19.42 14.76 4.16
N HIS A 338 -18.71 15.23 3.13
CA HIS A 338 -19.29 15.57 1.84
C HIS A 338 -19.89 14.35 1.16
N ALA A 339 -19.12 13.27 1.02
CA ALA A 339 -19.56 12.02 0.40
C ALA A 339 -20.74 11.36 1.17
N THR A 340 -20.76 11.45 2.51
CA THR A 340 -21.87 10.93 3.32
C THR A 340 -23.17 11.73 3.11
N LYS A 341 -23.08 13.05 2.89
CA LYS A 341 -24.26 13.85 2.56
C LYS A 341 -24.88 13.45 1.22
N GLU A 342 -24.05 13.05 0.26
CA GLU A 342 -24.56 12.53 -1.00
C GLU A 342 -25.30 11.20 -0.81
N ASP A 343 -24.85 10.32 0.08
CA ASP A 343 -25.60 9.11 0.47
C ASP A 343 -27.00 9.44 0.99
N ASP A 344 -27.11 10.45 1.83
CA ASP A 344 -28.41 10.89 2.37
C ASP A 344 -29.34 11.36 1.26
N ARG A 345 -28.80 12.01 0.23
CA ARG A 345 -29.54 12.38 -0.97
C ARG A 345 -29.98 11.16 -1.77
N LEU A 346 -29.07 10.20 -2.01
CA LEU A 346 -29.37 8.95 -2.70
C LEU A 346 -30.48 8.15 -1.99
N ARG A 347 -30.45 8.08 -0.66
CA ARG A 347 -31.52 7.46 0.15
C ARG A 347 -32.88 8.17 -0.06
N GLN A 348 -32.88 9.50 -0.10
CA GLN A 348 -34.13 10.30 -0.29
C GLN A 348 -34.78 10.04 -1.66
N ILE A 349 -33.97 9.74 -2.69
CA ILE A 349 -34.48 9.47 -4.04
C ILE A 349 -34.64 7.96 -4.34
N GLY A 350 -34.40 7.09 -3.35
CA GLY A 350 -34.59 5.63 -3.46
C GLY A 350 -33.50 4.91 -4.28
N GLN A 351 -32.29 5.45 -4.31
CA GLN A 351 -31.10 4.90 -5.01
C GLN A 351 -30.07 4.35 -4.00
N GLU A 352 -30.52 3.66 -2.97
CA GLU A 352 -29.67 3.10 -1.92
C GLU A 352 -28.69 2.03 -2.44
N ASP A 353 -28.98 1.41 -3.56
CA ASP A 353 -28.13 0.43 -4.25
C ASP A 353 -26.86 1.05 -4.87
N GLN A 354 -26.78 2.37 -4.93
CA GLN A 354 -25.58 3.11 -5.38
C GLN A 354 -24.69 3.55 -4.23
N ILE A 355 -25.09 3.30 -2.98
CA ILE A 355 -24.28 3.65 -1.81
C ILE A 355 -23.24 2.55 -1.58
N ASP A 356 -21.98 2.94 -1.51
CA ASP A 356 -20.86 2.01 -1.24
C ASP A 356 -19.99 2.47 -0.06
N ASP A 357 -19.09 1.60 0.39
CA ASP A 357 -18.09 1.90 1.40
C ASP A 357 -17.21 3.05 0.93
N LYS A 358 -16.77 3.91 1.85
CA LYS A 358 -16.02 5.12 1.54
C LYS A 358 -14.71 5.17 2.28
N THR A 359 -13.61 5.19 1.54
CA THR A 359 -12.28 5.38 2.11
C THR A 359 -11.60 6.58 1.48
N VAL A 360 -11.02 7.42 2.34
CA VAL A 360 -10.21 8.58 1.96
C VAL A 360 -8.87 8.49 2.64
N PHE A 361 -7.81 8.73 1.88
CA PHE A 361 -6.45 8.78 2.38
C PHE A 361 -5.74 10.01 1.81
N ILE A 362 -5.29 10.88 2.69
CA ILE A 362 -4.64 12.17 2.38
C ILE A 362 -3.16 12.08 2.71
N ILE A 363 -2.32 12.44 1.75
CA ILE A 363 -0.88 12.65 1.92
C ILE A 363 -0.58 14.10 1.54
N LYS A 364 -0.17 14.89 2.49
CA LYS A 364 0.09 16.33 2.31
C LYS A 364 1.55 16.64 2.54
N ARG A 365 2.15 17.38 1.62
CA ARG A 365 3.50 17.90 1.80
C ARG A 365 3.47 19.13 2.70
N GLU A 366 4.33 19.14 3.74
CA GLU A 366 4.52 20.28 4.64
C GLU A 366 5.51 21.33 4.09
#